data_3aa393cbfa402747bfb98b1357970e20
#
_entry.id   3aa393cbfa402747bfb98b1357970e20
#
_cell.length_a   1.000
_cell.length_b   1.000
_cell.length_c   1.000
_cell.angle_alpha   90.00
_cell.angle_beta   90.00
_cell.angle_gamma   90.00
#
_symmetry.space_group_name_H-M   'P 1'
#
loop_
_entity.id
_entity.type
_entity.pdbx_description
1 polymer ?
#
loop_
_entity_poly.entity_id
_entity_poly.type
_entity_poly.pdbx_seq_one_letter_code
_entity_poly.pdbx_strand_id
1 'polypeptide(L)'
;FDGGGLRNAIPREATCAIAVPATKLTNVKAEFENQARIIQNEYKSIEPNTHLKISEADKMPKVISESDTIKIINTLCCAPNGVYRMSPDIAGLVEASSSLARVLIKNNKFTTQSLQRSSVESTKDEIAMTIRCAFESMGCEVTQTGDYPGWQPNPNSDILVVMEQLYKELYNENPQAVSYTHLRAHETR
;
A
#
# COMPACT_ATOMS: atom_id res chain seq x y z
N PHE A 1 14.62 -9.45 -4.82
CA PHE A 1 13.49 -9.02 -4.00
C PHE A 1 12.18 -9.39 -4.69
N ASP A 2 11.25 -9.95 -3.95
CA ASP A 2 9.92 -10.29 -4.43
C ASP A 2 8.92 -9.99 -3.30
N GLY A 3 8.06 -9.01 -3.48
CA GLY A 3 7.07 -8.58 -2.49
C GLY A 3 5.73 -8.25 -3.11
N GLY A 4 4.68 -8.70 -2.48
CA GLY A 4 3.31 -8.52 -2.93
C GLY A 4 2.92 -9.37 -4.14
N GLY A 5 1.73 -9.18 -4.63
CA GLY A 5 1.16 -9.97 -5.73
C GLY A 5 0.37 -9.12 -6.73
N LEU A 6 -0.88 -8.85 -6.44
CA LEU A 6 -1.78 -8.12 -7.30
C LEU A 6 -1.73 -6.61 -7.03
N ARG A 7 -1.82 -5.80 -8.06
CA ARG A 7 -1.80 -4.33 -7.97
C ARG A 7 -2.87 -3.74 -7.04
N ASN A 8 -4.00 -4.41 -6.92
CA ASN A 8 -5.16 -3.98 -6.11
C ASN A 8 -5.28 -4.69 -4.76
N ALA A 9 -4.24 -5.40 -4.33
CA ALA A 9 -4.22 -6.10 -3.06
C ALA A 9 -3.09 -5.58 -2.17
N ILE A 10 -3.34 -5.48 -0.87
CA ILE A 10 -2.31 -5.16 0.12
C ILE A 10 -1.28 -6.30 0.13
N PRO A 11 0.02 -6.01 0.07
CA PRO A 11 1.07 -7.03 0.13
C PRO A 11 0.98 -7.84 1.43
N ARG A 12 1.00 -9.17 1.32
CA ARG A 12 0.94 -10.07 2.47
C ARG A 12 2.30 -10.65 2.85
N GLU A 13 3.21 -10.73 1.88
CA GLU A 13 4.51 -11.34 2.05
C GLU A 13 5.55 -10.69 1.17
N ALA A 14 6.79 -10.73 1.61
CA ALA A 14 7.93 -10.32 0.83
C ALA A 14 9.16 -11.15 1.19
N THR A 15 9.99 -11.43 0.20
CA THR A 15 11.29 -12.08 0.37
C THR A 15 12.38 -11.21 -0.24
N CYS A 16 13.52 -11.14 0.46
CA CYS A 16 14.69 -10.42 -0.03
C CYS A 16 15.94 -11.25 0.25
N ALA A 17 16.73 -11.47 -0.77
CA ALA A 17 18.07 -12.02 -0.59
C ALA A 17 19.11 -10.92 -0.75
N ILE A 18 20.02 -10.81 0.21
CA ILE A 18 21.07 -9.79 0.24
C ILE A 18 22.45 -10.46 0.34
N ALA A 19 23.45 -9.83 -0.26
CA ALA A 19 24.85 -10.22 -0.06
C ALA A 19 25.46 -9.34 1.04
N VAL A 20 26.06 -9.98 2.02
CA VAL A 20 26.67 -9.32 3.18
C VAL A 20 28.13 -9.78 3.28
N PRO A 21 29.11 -8.89 3.53
CA PRO A 21 30.45 -9.30 3.87
C PRO A 21 30.45 -10.20 5.09
N ALA A 22 31.21 -11.28 5.05
CA ALA A 22 31.28 -12.27 6.14
C ALA A 22 31.57 -11.62 7.50
N THR A 23 32.41 -10.59 7.53
CA THR A 23 32.77 -9.82 8.73
C THR A 23 31.59 -9.03 9.34
N LYS A 24 30.53 -8.76 8.58
CA LYS A 24 29.34 -8.01 9.02
C LYS A 24 28.13 -8.90 9.29
N LEU A 25 28.20 -10.20 9.00
CA LEU A 25 27.06 -11.11 9.05
C LEU A 25 26.39 -11.15 10.43
N THR A 26 27.19 -11.22 11.51
CA THR A 26 26.66 -11.26 12.89
C THR A 26 25.90 -9.98 13.23
N ASN A 27 26.46 -8.82 12.84
CA ASN A 27 25.81 -7.53 13.10
C ASN A 27 24.50 -7.39 12.32
N VAL A 28 24.47 -7.84 11.06
CA VAL A 28 23.26 -7.80 10.23
C VAL A 28 22.17 -8.71 10.79
N LYS A 29 22.53 -9.91 11.25
CA LYS A 29 21.55 -10.81 11.90
C LYS A 29 20.99 -10.20 13.17
N ALA A 30 21.84 -9.64 14.04
CA ALA A 30 21.40 -8.99 15.28
C ALA A 30 20.49 -7.78 15.02
N GLU A 31 20.83 -6.95 14.04
CA GLU A 31 20.01 -5.80 13.68
C GLU A 31 18.66 -6.24 13.08
N PHE A 32 18.65 -7.27 12.22
CA PHE A 32 17.41 -7.82 11.70
C PHE A 32 16.49 -8.31 12.83
N GLU A 33 17.02 -9.08 13.78
CA GLU A 33 16.25 -9.60 14.92
C GLU A 33 15.71 -8.47 15.80
N ASN A 34 16.50 -7.41 15.99
CA ASN A 34 16.08 -6.21 16.70
C ASN A 34 14.90 -5.52 16.01
N GLN A 35 15.01 -5.26 14.71
CA GLN A 35 13.96 -4.63 13.92
C GLN A 35 12.71 -5.52 13.82
N ALA A 36 12.88 -6.83 13.67
CA ALA A 36 11.77 -7.77 13.65
C ALA A 36 10.95 -7.71 14.95
N ARG A 37 11.63 -7.65 16.09
CA ARG A 37 10.97 -7.51 17.41
C ARG A 37 10.22 -6.18 17.54
N ILE A 38 10.80 -5.08 17.08
CA ILE A 38 10.16 -3.76 17.09
C ILE A 38 8.88 -3.80 16.28
N ILE A 39 8.94 -4.26 15.03
CA ILE A 39 7.80 -4.36 14.11
C ILE A 39 6.72 -5.28 14.68
N GLN A 40 7.08 -6.46 15.17
CA GLN A 40 6.12 -7.39 15.76
C GLN A 40 5.41 -6.80 16.99
N ASN A 41 6.12 -6.04 17.83
CA ASN A 41 5.51 -5.39 18.98
C ASN A 41 4.57 -4.26 18.57
N GLU A 42 4.92 -3.48 17.56
CA GLU A 42 4.10 -2.39 17.04
C GLU A 42 2.77 -2.91 16.46
N TYR A 43 2.84 -3.98 15.69
CA TYR A 43 1.69 -4.50 14.96
C TYR A 43 0.93 -5.62 15.68
N LYS A 44 1.35 -6.05 16.86
CA LYS A 44 0.78 -7.24 17.54
C LYS A 44 -0.73 -7.20 17.77
N SER A 45 -1.32 -6.00 17.91
CA SER A 45 -2.75 -5.81 18.13
C SER A 45 -3.56 -5.91 16.83
N ILE A 46 -2.94 -5.65 15.69
CA ILE A 46 -3.57 -5.60 14.37
C ILE A 46 -3.23 -6.87 13.57
N GLU A 47 -1.96 -7.28 13.61
CA GLU A 47 -1.42 -8.41 12.87
C GLU A 47 -0.59 -9.33 13.77
N PRO A 48 -1.22 -10.06 14.71
CA PRO A 48 -0.52 -10.89 15.69
C PRO A 48 0.30 -12.03 15.06
N ASN A 49 -0.01 -12.41 13.83
CA ASN A 49 0.64 -13.49 13.09
C ASN A 49 1.76 -12.99 12.15
N THR A 50 2.20 -11.75 12.29
CA THR A 50 3.32 -11.24 11.50
C THR A 50 4.62 -11.96 11.87
N HIS A 51 5.26 -12.57 10.87
CA HIS A 51 6.50 -13.30 11.04
C HIS A 51 7.59 -12.71 10.15
N LEU A 52 8.70 -12.29 10.78
CA LEU A 52 9.92 -11.90 10.09
C LEU A 52 10.99 -12.97 10.38
N LYS A 53 11.62 -13.48 9.33
CA LYS A 53 12.63 -14.53 9.44
C LYS A 53 13.85 -14.18 8.62
N ILE A 54 15.03 -14.48 9.15
CA ILE A 54 16.30 -14.42 8.43
C ILE A 54 16.88 -15.83 8.35
N SER A 55 17.37 -16.20 7.19
CA SER A 55 18.06 -17.50 6.96
C SER A 55 19.18 -17.32 5.95
N GLU A 56 20.07 -18.28 5.91
CA GLU A 56 21.06 -18.34 4.83
C GLU A 56 20.38 -18.72 3.52
N ALA A 57 20.78 -18.04 2.46
CA ALA A 57 20.29 -18.31 1.10
C ALA A 57 21.40 -18.91 0.25
N ASP A 58 21.00 -19.58 -0.83
CA ASP A 58 21.94 -20.07 -1.83
C ASP A 58 22.79 -18.92 -2.39
N LYS A 59 24.04 -19.26 -2.74
CA LYS A 59 24.98 -18.28 -3.29
C LYS A 59 24.44 -17.70 -4.60
N MET A 60 24.22 -16.39 -4.60
CA MET A 60 23.79 -15.69 -5.80
C MET A 60 24.98 -15.25 -6.65
N PRO A 61 24.94 -15.50 -7.97
CA PRO A 61 26.05 -15.15 -8.87
C PRO A 61 26.15 -13.63 -9.12
N LYS A 62 25.06 -12.89 -8.92
CA LYS A 62 24.97 -11.45 -9.13
C LYS A 62 24.11 -10.79 -8.08
N VAL A 63 24.47 -9.57 -7.70
CA VAL A 63 23.73 -8.68 -6.80
C VAL A 63 23.62 -7.30 -7.43
N ILE A 64 22.67 -6.52 -6.97
CA ILE A 64 22.54 -5.10 -7.35
C ILE A 64 23.71 -4.33 -6.72
N SER A 65 24.16 -3.27 -7.38
CA SER A 65 25.16 -2.36 -6.83
C SER A 65 24.65 -1.71 -5.54
N GLU A 66 25.58 -1.35 -4.65
CA GLU A 66 25.23 -0.61 -3.43
C GLU A 66 24.52 0.72 -3.77
N SER A 67 25.01 1.43 -4.76
CA SER A 67 24.41 2.69 -5.24
C SER A 67 22.96 2.51 -5.69
N ASP A 68 22.68 1.48 -6.50
CA ASP A 68 21.32 1.23 -6.97
C ASP A 68 20.42 0.71 -5.85
N THR A 69 20.98 -0.08 -4.93
CA THR A 69 20.24 -0.51 -3.73
C THR A 69 19.77 0.67 -2.90
N ILE A 70 20.65 1.65 -2.65
CA ILE A 70 20.32 2.87 -1.90
C ILE A 70 19.25 3.69 -2.64
N LYS A 71 19.38 3.86 -3.97
CA LYS A 71 18.37 4.56 -4.78
C LYS A 71 17.00 3.88 -4.69
N ILE A 72 16.96 2.55 -4.84
CA ILE A 72 15.70 1.78 -4.75
C ILE A 72 15.06 1.98 -3.38
N ILE A 73 15.81 1.81 -2.28
CA ILE A 73 15.29 1.96 -0.92
C ILE A 73 14.74 3.37 -0.71
N ASN A 74 15.52 4.40 -1.06
CA ASN A 74 15.10 5.80 -0.91
C ASN A 74 13.81 6.08 -1.68
N THR A 75 13.71 5.61 -2.93
CA THR A 75 12.52 5.81 -3.75
C THR A 75 11.29 5.10 -3.17
N LEU A 76 11.46 3.86 -2.70
CA LEU A 76 10.37 3.13 -2.05
C LEU A 76 9.90 3.81 -0.75
N CYS A 77 10.83 4.37 0.03
CA CYS A 77 10.50 5.13 1.25
C CYS A 77 9.81 6.47 0.94
N CYS A 78 10.10 7.10 -0.20
CA CYS A 78 9.46 8.34 -0.61
C CYS A 78 8.08 8.12 -1.27
N ALA A 79 7.82 6.92 -1.78
CA ALA A 79 6.54 6.63 -2.43
C ALA A 79 5.39 6.58 -1.42
N PRO A 80 4.31 7.36 -1.62
CA PRO A 80 3.14 7.32 -0.75
C PRO A 80 2.56 5.91 -0.64
N ASN A 81 2.34 5.45 0.60
CA ASN A 81 1.73 4.16 0.87
C ASN A 81 0.84 4.21 2.12
N GLY A 82 -0.35 3.66 2.06
CA GLY A 82 -1.34 3.70 3.13
C GLY A 82 -2.37 4.81 2.94
N VAL A 83 -2.96 5.26 4.04
CA VAL A 83 -3.90 6.40 4.06
C VAL A 83 -3.13 7.68 3.76
N TYR A 84 -3.55 8.38 2.72
CA TYR A 84 -2.95 9.66 2.33
C TYR A 84 -3.70 10.84 2.94
N ARG A 85 -5.04 10.79 2.91
CA ARG A 85 -5.90 11.83 3.46
C ARG A 85 -7.21 11.27 3.98
N MET A 86 -7.65 11.76 5.12
CA MET A 86 -8.99 11.51 5.65
C MET A 86 -9.98 12.54 5.11
N SER A 87 -11.23 12.16 4.96
CA SER A 87 -12.29 13.10 4.57
C SER A 87 -12.45 14.20 5.62
N PRO A 88 -12.48 15.50 5.21
CA PRO A 88 -12.79 16.58 6.13
C PRO A 88 -14.27 16.62 6.48
N ASP A 89 -15.13 16.05 5.66
CA ASP A 89 -16.59 16.17 5.76
C ASP A 89 -17.23 14.97 6.49
N ILE A 90 -16.59 13.79 6.42
CA ILE A 90 -17.14 12.56 6.98
C ILE A 90 -16.10 11.91 7.90
N ALA A 91 -16.39 11.93 9.19
CA ALA A 91 -15.50 11.37 10.20
C ALA A 91 -15.25 9.87 9.96
N GLY A 92 -13.99 9.46 10.04
CA GLY A 92 -13.58 8.06 9.86
C GLY A 92 -13.51 7.57 8.41
N LEU A 93 -13.91 8.38 7.43
CA LEU A 93 -13.82 8.02 6.02
C LEU A 93 -12.42 8.35 5.45
N VAL A 94 -11.78 7.37 4.83
CA VAL A 94 -10.56 7.59 4.04
C VAL A 94 -10.95 8.23 2.71
N GLU A 95 -10.50 9.46 2.47
CA GLU A 95 -10.72 10.16 1.20
C GLU A 95 -9.74 9.68 0.13
N ALA A 96 -8.47 9.54 0.50
CA ALA A 96 -7.43 9.17 -0.43
C ALA A 96 -6.44 8.17 0.18
N SER A 97 -6.02 7.21 -0.63
CA SER A 97 -5.06 6.19 -0.23
C SER A 97 -4.20 5.74 -1.40
N SER A 98 -3.03 5.23 -1.09
CA SER A 98 -2.11 4.60 -2.04
C SER A 98 -1.68 3.24 -1.51
N SER A 99 -1.54 2.27 -2.39
CA SER A 99 -0.97 0.96 -2.09
C SER A 99 0.21 0.69 -3.01
N LEU A 100 1.41 0.58 -2.44
CA LEU A 100 2.57 0.04 -3.13
C LEU A 100 2.45 -1.50 -3.11
N ALA A 101 1.66 -2.03 -4.02
CA ALA A 101 1.14 -3.38 -3.96
C ALA A 101 2.12 -4.45 -4.44
N ARG A 102 3.10 -4.08 -5.27
CA ARG A 102 4.11 -4.99 -5.79
C ARG A 102 5.45 -4.32 -5.92
N VAL A 103 6.50 -5.00 -5.45
CA VAL A 103 7.90 -4.64 -5.69
C VAL A 103 8.64 -5.90 -6.11
N LEU A 104 9.27 -5.86 -7.26
CA LEU A 104 10.00 -7.00 -7.83
C LEU A 104 11.36 -6.58 -8.36
N ILE A 105 12.40 -7.30 -7.97
CA ILE A 105 13.72 -7.22 -8.56
C ILE A 105 14.08 -8.61 -9.08
N LYS A 106 14.00 -8.78 -10.38
CA LYS A 106 14.24 -10.07 -11.05
C LYS A 106 14.80 -9.83 -12.45
N ASN A 107 15.72 -10.67 -12.89
CA ASN A 107 16.31 -10.62 -14.24
C ASN A 107 16.89 -9.23 -14.59
N ASN A 108 17.62 -8.62 -13.66
CA ASN A 108 18.21 -7.28 -13.78
C ASN A 108 17.17 -6.15 -14.02
N LYS A 109 15.92 -6.39 -13.69
CA LYS A 109 14.85 -5.41 -13.79
C LYS A 109 14.24 -5.13 -12.42
N PHE A 110 14.12 -3.85 -12.07
CA PHE A 110 13.32 -3.37 -10.95
C PHE A 110 11.95 -2.95 -11.48
N THR A 111 10.90 -3.44 -10.88
CA THR A 111 9.51 -3.08 -11.23
C THR A 111 8.68 -2.89 -9.98
N THR A 112 7.79 -1.91 -10.02
CA THR A 112 6.79 -1.69 -8.98
C THR A 112 5.41 -1.56 -9.61
N GLN A 113 4.39 -1.91 -8.83
CA GLN A 113 3.00 -1.62 -9.17
C GLN A 113 2.33 -1.03 -7.95
N SER A 114 1.64 0.07 -8.16
CA SER A 114 0.87 0.75 -7.12
C SER A 114 -0.54 1.07 -7.61
N LEU A 115 -1.44 1.27 -6.67
CA LEU A 115 -2.81 1.68 -6.93
C LEU A 115 -3.17 2.84 -6.02
N GLN A 116 -3.61 3.93 -6.62
CA GLN A 116 -4.10 5.11 -5.93
C GLN A 116 -5.62 5.17 -6.03
N ARG A 117 -6.27 5.57 -4.97
CA ARG A 117 -7.71 5.79 -4.92
C ARG A 117 -8.02 7.07 -4.15
N SER A 118 -8.94 7.84 -4.66
CA SER A 118 -9.49 8.99 -3.97
C SER A 118 -10.93 9.24 -4.42
N SER A 119 -11.76 9.78 -3.53
CA SER A 119 -13.06 10.34 -3.89
C SER A 119 -12.96 11.75 -4.49
N VAL A 120 -11.78 12.38 -4.40
CA VAL A 120 -11.49 13.72 -4.93
C VAL A 120 -10.44 13.64 -6.01
N GLU A 121 -10.78 14.09 -7.24
CA GLU A 121 -9.91 13.98 -8.42
C GLU A 121 -8.55 14.65 -8.22
N SER A 122 -8.54 15.90 -7.74
CA SER A 122 -7.28 16.64 -7.55
C SER A 122 -6.33 15.94 -6.57
N THR A 123 -6.84 15.30 -5.54
CA THR A 123 -6.03 14.51 -4.59
C THR A 123 -5.53 13.22 -5.21
N LYS A 124 -6.32 12.58 -6.07
CA LYS A 124 -5.90 11.40 -6.84
C LYS A 124 -4.73 11.76 -7.75
N ASP A 125 -4.85 12.86 -8.48
CA ASP A 125 -3.82 13.36 -9.39
C ASP A 125 -2.53 13.75 -8.65
N GLU A 126 -2.66 14.38 -7.49
CA GLU A 126 -1.53 14.73 -6.61
C GLU A 126 -0.73 13.50 -6.20
N ILE A 127 -1.41 12.45 -5.71
CA ILE A 127 -0.73 11.20 -5.31
C ILE A 127 -0.08 10.53 -6.51
N ALA A 128 -0.79 10.46 -7.63
CA ALA A 128 -0.28 9.86 -8.86
C ALA A 128 0.98 10.61 -9.37
N MET A 129 0.96 11.94 -9.31
CA MET A 129 2.11 12.77 -9.67
C MET A 129 3.27 12.56 -8.68
N THR A 130 3.01 12.53 -7.38
CA THR A 130 4.05 12.30 -6.36
C THR A 130 4.76 10.98 -6.58
N ILE A 131 4.02 9.90 -6.85
CA ILE A 131 4.61 8.59 -7.18
C ILE A 131 5.41 8.66 -8.47
N ARG A 132 4.88 9.29 -9.51
CA ARG A 132 5.62 9.49 -10.78
C ARG A 132 6.95 10.19 -10.52
N CYS A 133 6.93 11.32 -9.83
CA CYS A 133 8.14 12.10 -9.54
C CYS A 133 9.17 11.29 -8.74
N ALA A 134 8.72 10.51 -7.74
CA ALA A 134 9.60 9.66 -6.94
C ALA A 134 10.36 8.63 -7.81
N PHE A 135 9.66 7.92 -8.70
CA PHE A 135 10.29 6.90 -9.54
C PHE A 135 11.06 7.49 -10.74
N GLU A 136 10.56 8.54 -11.37
CA GLU A 136 11.28 9.21 -12.47
C GLU A 136 12.58 9.86 -11.99
N SER A 137 12.63 10.39 -10.77
CA SER A 137 13.87 10.95 -10.20
C SER A 137 14.96 9.90 -9.99
N MET A 138 14.59 8.63 -9.85
CA MET A 138 15.50 7.50 -9.83
C MET A 138 15.95 7.07 -11.24
N GLY A 139 15.26 7.54 -12.29
CA GLY A 139 15.47 7.15 -13.68
C GLY A 139 14.59 5.98 -14.14
N CYS A 140 13.51 5.69 -13.43
CA CYS A 140 12.52 4.70 -13.85
C CYS A 140 11.56 5.27 -14.90
N GLU A 141 11.13 4.42 -15.82
CA GLU A 141 9.98 4.70 -16.65
C GLU A 141 8.68 4.46 -15.86
N VAL A 142 7.77 5.44 -15.89
CA VAL A 142 6.50 5.37 -15.17
C VAL A 142 5.32 5.43 -16.14
N THR A 143 4.47 4.40 -16.10
CA THR A 143 3.24 4.34 -16.86
C THR A 143 2.04 4.38 -15.91
N GLN A 144 1.10 5.28 -16.16
CA GLN A 144 -0.14 5.41 -15.41
C GLN A 144 -1.31 5.01 -16.30
N THR A 145 -2.12 4.06 -15.84
CA THR A 145 -3.23 3.48 -16.61
C THR A 145 -4.40 3.11 -15.71
N GLY A 146 -5.58 2.98 -16.30
CA GLY A 146 -6.78 2.52 -15.60
C GLY A 146 -7.38 3.60 -14.70
N ASP A 147 -7.26 4.84 -15.12
CA ASP A 147 -7.91 5.96 -14.46
C ASP A 147 -9.43 5.86 -14.60
N TYR A 148 -10.13 6.18 -13.50
CA TYR A 148 -11.56 6.34 -13.44
C TYR A 148 -11.92 7.43 -12.44
N PRO A 149 -13.05 8.16 -12.65
CA PRO A 149 -13.44 9.25 -11.79
C PRO A 149 -13.71 8.77 -10.36
N GLY A 150 -13.32 9.61 -9.40
CA GLY A 150 -13.71 9.45 -8.01
C GLY A 150 -15.19 9.72 -7.81
N TRP A 151 -15.76 9.14 -6.77
CA TRP A 151 -17.12 9.45 -6.34
C TRP A 151 -17.08 10.08 -4.96
N GLN A 152 -17.40 11.37 -4.92
CA GLN A 152 -17.49 12.09 -3.66
C GLN A 152 -18.85 11.83 -3.02
N PRO A 153 -18.91 11.28 -1.80
CA PRO A 153 -20.16 11.05 -1.10
C PRO A 153 -20.90 12.38 -0.85
N ASN A 154 -22.21 12.37 -1.09
CA ASN A 154 -23.08 13.49 -0.74
C ASN A 154 -23.97 13.13 0.47
N PRO A 155 -23.57 13.50 1.70
CA PRO A 155 -24.35 13.16 2.90
C PRO A 155 -25.70 13.89 2.97
N ASN A 156 -25.89 14.94 2.15
CA ASN A 156 -27.14 15.73 2.10
C ASN A 156 -28.00 15.35 0.88
N SER A 157 -27.82 14.18 0.32
CA SER A 157 -28.60 13.73 -0.83
C SER A 157 -30.02 13.38 -0.42
N ASP A 158 -31.03 13.85 -1.16
CA ASP A 158 -32.44 13.57 -0.91
C ASP A 158 -32.74 12.09 -0.89
N ILE A 159 -32.10 11.31 -1.75
CA ILE A 159 -32.26 9.86 -1.78
C ILE A 159 -31.74 9.18 -0.50
N LEU A 160 -30.69 9.69 0.10
CA LEU A 160 -30.16 9.17 1.36
C LEU A 160 -31.19 9.37 2.47
N VAL A 161 -31.77 10.55 2.59
CA VAL A 161 -32.83 10.85 3.58
C VAL A 161 -34.00 9.90 3.44
N VAL A 162 -34.48 9.68 2.22
CA VAL A 162 -35.58 8.73 1.93
C VAL A 162 -35.20 7.30 2.31
N MET A 163 -34.00 6.88 1.99
CA MET A 163 -33.53 5.52 2.29
C MET A 163 -33.35 5.30 3.79
N GLU A 164 -32.83 6.26 4.52
CA GLU A 164 -32.71 6.19 5.98
C GLU A 164 -34.08 6.11 6.67
N GLN A 165 -35.03 6.91 6.22
CA GLN A 165 -36.39 6.87 6.75
C GLN A 165 -37.05 5.52 6.46
N LEU A 166 -36.99 5.02 5.25
CA LEU A 166 -37.54 3.72 4.87
C LEU A 166 -36.90 2.57 5.66
N TYR A 167 -35.58 2.60 5.84
CA TYR A 167 -34.89 1.58 6.63
C TYR A 167 -35.39 1.59 8.09
N LYS A 168 -35.51 2.77 8.67
CA LYS A 168 -36.04 2.92 10.04
C LYS A 168 -37.47 2.44 10.18
N GLU A 169 -38.32 2.69 9.19
CA GLU A 169 -39.71 2.20 9.17
C GLU A 169 -39.79 0.68 9.08
N LEU A 170 -38.91 0.06 8.26
CA LEU A 170 -38.94 -1.39 8.03
C LEU A 170 -38.28 -2.19 9.15
N TYR A 171 -37.19 -1.69 9.74
CA TYR A 171 -36.37 -2.45 10.68
C TYR A 171 -36.39 -1.89 12.10
N ASN A 172 -36.99 -0.72 12.33
CA ASN A 172 -37.01 0.00 13.61
C ASN A 172 -35.60 0.26 14.19
N GLU A 173 -34.62 0.43 13.28
CA GLU A 173 -33.21 0.72 13.59
C GLU A 173 -32.74 1.93 12.79
N ASN A 174 -31.75 2.67 13.33
CA ASN A 174 -31.13 3.74 12.57
C ASN A 174 -30.04 3.14 11.65
N PRO A 175 -30.13 3.33 10.33
CA PRO A 175 -29.11 2.87 9.42
C PRO A 175 -27.82 3.65 9.60
N GLN A 176 -26.70 3.00 9.25
CA GLN A 176 -25.42 3.68 9.11
C GLN A 176 -25.06 3.74 7.63
N ALA A 177 -25.05 4.95 7.07
CA ALA A 177 -24.65 5.16 5.70
C ALA A 177 -23.14 4.94 5.56
N VAL A 178 -22.75 4.08 4.62
CA VAL A 178 -21.34 3.80 4.31
C VAL A 178 -21.07 4.00 2.82
N SER A 179 -19.95 4.61 2.47
CA SER A 179 -19.72 5.08 1.10
C SER A 179 -19.34 3.99 0.09
N TYR A 180 -18.77 2.84 0.51
CA TYR A 180 -18.26 1.87 -0.46
C TYR A 180 -18.15 0.40 -0.01
N THR A 181 -18.39 0.07 1.22
CA THR A 181 -17.99 -1.23 1.80
C THR A 181 -18.71 -2.43 1.18
N HIS A 182 -19.94 -2.27 0.70
CA HIS A 182 -20.76 -3.35 0.17
C HIS A 182 -20.70 -3.52 -1.35
N LEU A 183 -20.42 -2.47 -2.09
CA LEU A 183 -20.33 -2.51 -3.56
C LEU A 183 -19.15 -3.37 -4.04
N ARG A 184 -18.08 -3.47 -3.28
CA ARG A 184 -16.91 -4.29 -3.62
C ARG A 184 -17.17 -5.80 -3.73
N ALA A 185 -18.12 -6.32 -2.99
CA ALA A 185 -18.38 -7.76 -2.96
C ALA A 185 -19.12 -8.26 -4.21
N HIS A 186 -19.79 -7.38 -4.93
CA HIS A 186 -20.61 -7.71 -6.09
C HIS A 186 -19.99 -7.33 -7.42
N GLU A 187 -19.16 -6.32 -7.45
CA GLU A 187 -18.52 -5.82 -8.68
C GLU A 187 -17.30 -6.63 -9.12
N THR A 188 -16.74 -7.45 -8.26
CA THR A 188 -15.52 -8.23 -8.54
C THR A 188 -15.76 -9.70 -8.87
N ARG A 189 -17.01 -10.08 -9.13
CA ARG A 189 -17.36 -11.45 -9.52
C ARG A 189 -17.87 -11.53 -10.93
#